data_2586ff94d4f03d37102eeef41c9994b8
#
_entry.id   2586ff94d4f03d37102eeef41c9994b8
#
_cell.length_a   1.000
_cell.length_b   1.000
_cell.length_c   1.000
_cell.angle_alpha   90.00
_cell.angle_beta   90.00
_cell.angle_gamma   90.00
#
_symmetry.space_group_name_H-M   'P 1'
#
loop_
_entity.id
_entity.type
_entity.pdbx_description
1 polymer ?
#
loop_
_entity_poly.entity_id
_entity_poly.type
_entity_poly.pdbx_seq_one_letter_code
_entity_poly.pdbx_strand_id
1 'polypeptide(L)'
;AIAIESFFTHITIVAPYLELPEEMTLLELIKFHFSFKKKLGFHTAEDLITLIGLNKATNKEIRYFSSGMKQRVKLALALYSDVDCILLDEPTTNLDEQGTQWYLNLIDTMLGNRTIFVSSNQAHEYSFCNKQILIADYKSK
;
A
#
# COMPACT_ATOMS: atom_id res chain seq x y z
N ALA A 1 12.51 -8.19 20.91
CA ALA A 1 11.12 -7.70 20.99
C ALA A 1 11.09 -6.25 20.54
N ILE A 2 10.13 -5.87 19.68
CA ILE A 2 9.93 -4.48 19.23
C ILE A 2 9.15 -3.76 20.32
N ALA A 3 9.60 -2.57 20.73
CA ALA A 3 8.86 -1.73 21.66
C ALA A 3 7.55 -1.27 21.02
N ILE A 4 6.45 -1.25 21.77
CA ILE A 4 5.12 -0.84 21.27
C ILE A 4 5.17 0.56 20.64
N GLU A 5 5.95 1.47 21.22
CA GLU A 5 6.13 2.85 20.76
C GLU A 5 6.78 2.97 19.38
N SER A 6 7.56 1.96 18.94
CA SER A 6 8.20 1.92 17.62
C SER A 6 7.53 0.96 16.64
N PHE A 7 6.47 0.26 17.06
CA PHE A 7 5.80 -0.74 16.24
C PHE A 7 5.34 -0.20 14.88
N PHE A 8 4.82 1.04 14.86
CA PHE A 8 4.36 1.68 13.64
C PHE A 8 5.46 1.87 12.58
N THR A 9 6.75 1.90 12.98
CA THR A 9 7.88 2.01 12.03
C THR A 9 8.20 0.71 11.32
N HIS A 10 7.69 -0.43 11.82
CA HIS A 10 7.95 -1.78 11.30
C HIS A 10 6.81 -2.36 10.48
N ILE A 11 5.65 -1.71 10.46
CA ILE A 11 4.46 -2.24 9.80
C ILE A 11 3.74 -1.18 8.97
N THR A 12 3.16 -1.61 7.86
CA THR A 12 2.16 -0.84 7.08
C THR A 12 0.93 -1.67 6.84
N ILE A 13 -0.20 -0.98 6.66
CA ILE A 13 -1.48 -1.62 6.35
C ILE A 13 -2.20 -0.87 5.23
N VAL A 14 -2.78 -1.63 4.31
CA VAL A 14 -3.73 -1.15 3.30
C VAL A 14 -5.03 -1.92 3.47
N ALA A 15 -6.12 -1.19 3.63
CA ALA A 15 -7.45 -1.78 3.73
C ALA A 15 -8.50 -0.84 3.10
N PRO A 16 -9.64 -1.37 2.61
CA PRO A 16 -10.68 -0.56 1.98
C PRO A 16 -11.23 0.52 2.91
N TYR A 17 -11.36 0.20 4.21
CA TYR A 17 -11.92 1.09 5.24
C TYR A 17 -10.93 2.12 5.79
N LEU A 18 -9.65 2.04 5.45
CA LEU A 18 -8.67 3.06 5.84
C LEU A 18 -8.70 4.21 4.84
N GLU A 19 -9.00 5.40 5.35
CA GLU A 19 -9.08 6.60 4.54
C GLU A 19 -7.77 7.39 4.55
N LEU A 20 -7.54 8.16 3.48
CA LEU A 20 -6.44 9.11 3.40
C LEU A 20 -6.90 10.48 3.87
N PRO A 21 -6.02 11.32 4.44
CA PRO A 21 -6.32 12.72 4.75
C PRO A 21 -6.79 13.47 3.50
N GLU A 22 -8.05 13.86 3.45
CA GLU A 22 -8.68 14.38 2.24
C GLU A 22 -8.30 15.84 1.92
N GLU A 23 -7.88 16.60 2.92
CA GLU A 23 -7.51 18.01 2.82
C GLU A 23 -6.07 18.22 2.31
N MET A 24 -5.25 17.18 2.35
CA MET A 24 -3.88 17.25 1.85
C MET A 24 -3.84 17.08 0.34
N THR A 25 -2.93 17.79 -0.31
CA THR A 25 -2.52 17.46 -1.68
C THR A 25 -1.72 16.16 -1.70
N LEU A 26 -1.60 15.52 -2.86
CA LEU A 26 -0.79 14.30 -3.00
C LEU A 26 0.65 14.51 -2.53
N LEU A 27 1.24 15.65 -2.91
CA LEU A 27 2.61 15.99 -2.53
C LEU A 27 2.76 16.14 -1.00
N GLU A 28 1.83 16.85 -0.37
CA GLU A 28 1.82 17.04 1.09
C GLU A 28 1.65 15.71 1.82
N LEU A 29 0.71 14.87 1.37
CA LEU A 29 0.46 13.56 1.97
C LEU A 29 1.70 12.67 1.92
N ILE A 30 2.39 12.59 0.77
CA ILE A 30 3.61 11.79 0.64
C ILE A 30 4.72 12.33 1.57
N LYS A 31 4.95 13.64 1.58
CA LYS A 31 5.93 14.26 2.49
C LYS A 31 5.59 14.01 3.96
N PHE A 32 4.33 14.11 4.33
CA PHE A 32 3.84 13.84 5.67
C PHE A 32 4.07 12.38 6.07
N HIS A 33 3.64 11.42 5.25
CA HIS A 33 3.82 9.99 5.52
C HIS A 33 5.29 9.63 5.75
N PHE A 34 6.17 10.07 4.87
CA PHE A 34 7.60 9.77 4.93
C PHE A 34 8.40 10.69 5.88
N SER A 35 7.74 11.56 6.63
CA SER A 35 8.34 12.19 7.81
C SER A 35 8.39 11.23 9.02
N PHE A 36 7.54 10.18 9.02
CA PHE A 36 7.46 9.16 10.08
C PHE A 36 8.01 7.79 9.66
N LYS A 37 8.10 7.52 8.35
CA LYS A 37 8.57 6.23 7.82
C LYS A 37 9.78 6.43 6.92
N LYS A 38 10.67 5.46 6.94
CA LYS A 38 11.79 5.43 6.00
C LYS A 38 11.31 5.14 4.59
N LYS A 39 11.97 5.74 3.61
CA LYS A 39 11.70 5.55 2.18
C LYS A 39 12.42 4.32 1.65
N LEU A 40 11.80 3.64 0.70
CA LEU A 40 12.37 2.53 -0.04
C LEU A 40 12.22 2.76 -1.55
N GLY A 41 13.33 2.80 -2.28
CA GLY A 41 13.32 2.81 -3.75
C GLY A 41 13.02 4.15 -4.43
N PHE A 42 13.02 5.28 -3.71
CA PHE A 42 12.87 6.62 -4.26
C PHE A 42 13.56 7.67 -3.38
N HIS A 43 13.83 8.86 -3.91
CA HIS A 43 14.54 9.92 -3.21
C HIS A 43 13.63 11.08 -2.79
N THR A 44 12.80 11.59 -3.71
CA THR A 44 11.91 12.73 -3.49
C THR A 44 10.45 12.31 -3.56
N ALA A 45 9.54 13.10 -2.99
CA ALA A 45 8.10 12.84 -3.10
C ALA A 45 7.65 12.89 -4.57
N GLU A 46 8.24 13.74 -5.36
CA GLU A 46 8.00 13.91 -6.78
C GLU A 46 8.41 12.65 -7.58
N ASP A 47 9.52 12.00 -7.19
CA ASP A 47 9.92 10.70 -7.77
C ASP A 47 8.83 9.65 -7.53
N LEU A 48 8.32 9.55 -6.29
CA LEU A 48 7.26 8.59 -5.98
C LEU A 48 5.99 8.89 -6.77
N ILE A 49 5.59 10.16 -6.90
CA ILE A 49 4.44 10.56 -7.71
C ILE A 49 4.60 10.11 -9.17
N THR A 50 5.80 10.20 -9.69
CA THR A 50 6.13 9.73 -11.04
C THR A 50 6.04 8.21 -11.15
N LEU A 51 6.61 7.48 -10.20
CA LEU A 51 6.57 6.01 -10.15
C LEU A 51 5.14 5.46 -10.10
N ILE A 52 4.23 6.16 -9.44
CA ILE A 52 2.82 5.74 -9.36
C ILE A 52 1.93 6.31 -10.48
N GLY A 53 2.50 7.09 -11.39
CA GLY A 53 1.80 7.62 -12.57
C GLY A 53 0.76 8.70 -12.27
N LEU A 54 0.94 9.49 -11.20
CA LEU A 54 -0.01 10.52 -10.78
C LEU A 54 0.50 11.95 -10.91
N ASN A 55 1.43 12.21 -11.83
CA ASN A 55 2.08 13.52 -12.03
C ASN A 55 1.09 14.67 -12.22
N LYS A 56 -0.01 14.42 -12.96
CA LYS A 56 -1.04 15.44 -13.20
C LYS A 56 -1.86 15.82 -11.95
N ALA A 57 -1.72 15.02 -10.88
CA ALA A 57 -2.45 15.21 -9.63
C ALA A 57 -1.55 15.65 -8.46
N THR A 58 -0.29 16.00 -8.70
CA THR A 58 0.71 16.37 -7.68
C THR A 58 0.19 17.36 -6.64
N ASN A 59 -0.44 18.44 -7.09
CA ASN A 59 -0.97 19.52 -6.26
C ASN A 59 -2.49 19.45 -6.06
N LYS A 60 -3.12 18.32 -6.44
CA LYS A 60 -4.54 18.09 -6.27
C LYS A 60 -4.81 17.49 -4.91
N GLU A 61 -5.80 18.02 -4.18
CA GLU A 61 -6.23 17.46 -2.90
C GLU A 61 -6.82 16.06 -3.07
N ILE A 62 -6.57 15.19 -2.08
CA ILE A 62 -6.99 13.79 -2.08
C ILE A 62 -8.51 13.63 -2.19
N ARG A 63 -9.28 14.59 -1.66
CA ARG A 63 -10.76 14.58 -1.79
C ARG A 63 -11.26 14.51 -3.22
N TYR A 64 -10.48 15.00 -4.18
CA TYR A 64 -10.85 15.01 -5.61
C TYR A 64 -10.29 13.81 -6.39
N PHE A 65 -9.68 12.82 -5.69
CA PHE A 65 -9.19 11.61 -6.32
C PHE A 65 -10.33 10.61 -6.55
N SER A 66 -10.26 9.88 -7.67
CA SER A 66 -11.10 8.69 -7.83
C SER A 66 -10.73 7.61 -6.80
N SER A 67 -11.64 6.66 -6.56
CA SER A 67 -11.36 5.53 -5.67
C SER A 67 -10.12 4.72 -6.08
N GLY A 68 -9.92 4.52 -7.39
CA GLY A 68 -8.72 3.86 -7.92
C GLY A 68 -7.44 4.67 -7.70
N MET A 69 -7.48 6.00 -7.84
CA MET A 69 -6.34 6.86 -7.50
C MET A 69 -6.02 6.79 -6.01
N LYS A 70 -7.04 6.86 -5.12
CA LYS A 70 -6.84 6.72 -3.67
C LYS A 70 -6.22 5.36 -3.32
N GLN A 71 -6.70 4.27 -3.94
CA GLN A 71 -6.16 2.93 -3.72
C GLN A 71 -4.71 2.82 -4.18
N ARG A 72 -4.37 3.39 -5.35
CA ARG A 72 -2.99 3.43 -5.84
C ARG A 72 -2.06 4.19 -4.88
N VAL A 73 -2.52 5.29 -4.30
CA VAL A 73 -1.76 6.05 -3.28
C VAL A 73 -1.55 5.21 -2.02
N LYS A 74 -2.60 4.56 -1.48
CA LYS A 74 -2.48 3.68 -0.29
C LYS A 74 -1.44 2.58 -0.50
N LEU A 75 -1.50 1.89 -1.63
CA LEU A 75 -0.54 0.83 -1.98
C LEU A 75 0.88 1.37 -2.10
N ALA A 76 1.04 2.53 -2.71
CA ALA A 76 2.36 3.17 -2.83
C ALA A 76 2.95 3.53 -1.46
N LEU A 77 2.18 4.19 -0.61
CA LEU A 77 2.63 4.54 0.74
C LEU A 77 3.06 3.32 1.55
N ALA A 78 2.35 2.18 1.40
CA ALA A 78 2.70 0.95 2.09
C ALA A 78 3.94 0.27 1.51
N LEU A 79 3.98 0.06 0.19
CA LEU A 79 5.01 -0.74 -0.47
C LEU A 79 6.36 -0.02 -0.59
N TYR A 80 6.34 1.32 -0.73
CA TYR A 80 7.54 2.15 -0.74
C TYR A 80 8.01 2.60 0.65
N SER A 81 7.38 2.12 1.73
CA SER A 81 7.91 2.25 3.09
C SER A 81 8.90 1.13 3.38
N ASP A 82 10.05 1.46 3.97
CA ASP A 82 11.06 0.52 4.45
C ASP A 82 10.59 -0.06 5.80
N VAL A 83 9.80 -1.12 5.72
CA VAL A 83 9.18 -1.81 6.87
C VAL A 83 9.36 -3.31 6.76
N ASP A 84 9.32 -4.00 7.89
CA ASP A 84 9.49 -5.46 7.96
C ASP A 84 8.23 -6.23 7.57
N CYS A 85 7.05 -5.62 7.79
CA CYS A 85 5.75 -6.28 7.61
C CYS A 85 4.75 -5.38 6.89
N ILE A 86 4.03 -5.95 5.93
CA ILE A 86 2.96 -5.28 5.18
C ILE A 86 1.68 -6.11 5.29
N LEU A 87 0.59 -5.46 5.67
CA LEU A 87 -0.74 -6.05 5.71
C LEU A 87 -1.57 -5.47 4.56
N LEU A 88 -2.09 -6.33 3.71
CA LEU A 88 -2.92 -5.98 2.56
C LEU A 88 -4.28 -6.65 2.70
N ASP A 89 -5.33 -5.85 2.80
CA ASP A 89 -6.71 -6.32 2.81
C ASP A 89 -7.38 -5.87 1.51
N GLU A 90 -7.78 -6.83 0.68
CA GLU A 90 -8.36 -6.62 -0.66
C GLU A 90 -7.62 -5.54 -1.48
N PRO A 91 -6.31 -5.72 -1.75
CA PRO A 91 -5.45 -4.66 -2.28
C PRO A 91 -5.84 -4.13 -3.66
N THR A 92 -6.55 -4.91 -4.48
CA THR A 92 -6.98 -4.46 -5.81
C THR A 92 -8.39 -3.88 -5.84
N THR A 93 -9.04 -3.73 -4.70
CA THR A 93 -10.34 -3.06 -4.61
C THR A 93 -10.29 -1.68 -5.26
N ASN A 94 -11.27 -1.37 -6.10
CA ASN A 94 -11.37 -0.14 -6.90
C ASN A 94 -10.30 0.06 -7.99
N LEU A 95 -9.43 -0.90 -8.24
CA LEU A 95 -8.51 -0.87 -9.37
C LEU A 95 -9.19 -1.48 -10.61
N ASP A 96 -8.97 -0.86 -11.76
CA ASP A 96 -9.25 -1.47 -13.06
C ASP A 96 -8.19 -2.52 -13.43
N GLU A 97 -8.33 -3.14 -14.59
CA GLU A 97 -7.38 -4.16 -15.05
C GLU A 97 -5.94 -3.62 -15.14
N GLN A 98 -5.78 -2.39 -15.64
CA GLN A 98 -4.46 -1.74 -15.72
C GLN A 98 -3.89 -1.45 -14.32
N GLY A 99 -4.72 -1.00 -13.39
CA GLY A 99 -4.34 -0.78 -11.99
C GLY A 99 -3.97 -2.08 -11.28
N THR A 100 -4.71 -3.16 -11.54
CA THR A 100 -4.40 -4.49 -11.01
C THR A 100 -3.06 -5.00 -11.53
N GLN A 101 -2.78 -4.85 -12.82
CA GLN A 101 -1.48 -5.22 -13.38
C GLN A 101 -0.34 -4.38 -12.80
N TRP A 102 -0.57 -3.09 -12.60
CA TRP A 102 0.39 -2.22 -11.91
C TRP A 102 0.68 -2.71 -10.49
N TYR A 103 -0.34 -3.13 -9.72
CA TYR A 103 -0.18 -3.71 -8.38
C TYR A 103 0.72 -4.96 -8.41
N LEU A 104 0.45 -5.90 -9.33
CA LEU A 104 1.23 -7.13 -9.43
C LEU A 104 2.71 -6.83 -9.76
N ASN A 105 2.96 -5.93 -10.69
CA ASN A 105 4.32 -5.51 -11.04
C ASN A 105 5.02 -4.81 -9.86
N LEU A 106 4.28 -4.00 -9.10
CA LEU A 106 4.80 -3.33 -7.92
C LEU A 106 5.18 -4.32 -6.82
N ILE A 107 4.33 -5.30 -6.54
CA ILE A 107 4.63 -6.38 -5.59
C ILE A 107 5.90 -7.12 -6.02
N ASP A 108 6.00 -7.57 -7.26
CA ASP A 108 7.16 -8.31 -7.77
C ASP A 108 8.46 -7.51 -7.60
N THR A 109 8.40 -6.20 -7.84
CA THR A 109 9.56 -5.31 -7.72
C THR A 109 9.94 -4.99 -6.27
N MET A 110 8.94 -4.82 -5.39
CA MET A 110 9.13 -4.25 -4.05
C MET A 110 9.06 -5.29 -2.93
N LEU A 111 8.76 -6.55 -3.22
CA LEU A 111 8.59 -7.61 -2.21
C LEU A 111 9.82 -7.75 -1.31
N GLY A 112 11.00 -7.93 -1.87
CA GLY A 112 12.25 -8.11 -1.13
C GLY A 112 12.15 -9.25 -0.12
N ASN A 113 12.74 -9.05 1.07
CA ASN A 113 12.73 -10.01 2.18
C ASN A 113 11.65 -9.67 3.24
N ARG A 114 10.66 -8.86 2.87
CA ARG A 114 9.61 -8.43 3.81
C ARG A 114 8.54 -9.51 3.97
N THR A 115 7.91 -9.53 5.13
CA THR A 115 6.74 -10.37 5.37
C THR A 115 5.49 -9.64 4.87
N ILE A 116 4.72 -10.29 3.99
CA ILE A 116 3.46 -9.74 3.49
C ILE A 116 2.32 -10.69 3.85
N PHE A 117 1.28 -10.15 4.49
CA PHE A 117 0.02 -10.83 4.70
C PHE A 117 -1.02 -10.25 3.77
N VAL A 118 -1.71 -11.10 3.03
CA VAL A 118 -2.81 -10.71 2.15
C VAL A 118 -4.09 -11.36 2.63
N SER A 119 -5.11 -10.56 2.92
CA SER A 119 -6.48 -11.01 3.14
C SER A 119 -7.28 -10.73 1.87
N SER A 120 -7.75 -11.77 1.20
CA SER A 120 -8.47 -11.63 -0.06
C SER A 120 -9.20 -12.90 -0.45
N ASN A 121 -10.28 -12.73 -1.20
CA ASN A 121 -10.99 -13.79 -1.90
C ASN A 121 -10.58 -13.93 -3.39
N GLN A 122 -9.67 -13.08 -3.87
CA GLN A 122 -9.25 -13.02 -5.26
C GLN A 122 -7.85 -13.62 -5.45
N ALA A 123 -7.76 -14.74 -6.16
CA ALA A 123 -6.51 -15.50 -6.29
C ALA A 123 -5.33 -14.67 -6.84
N HIS A 124 -5.57 -13.72 -7.73
CA HIS A 124 -4.52 -12.89 -8.29
C HIS A 124 -3.87 -11.95 -7.27
N GLU A 125 -4.59 -11.56 -6.20
CA GLU A 125 -4.08 -10.66 -5.16
C GLU A 125 -3.01 -11.29 -4.27
N TYR A 126 -3.00 -12.64 -4.16
CA TYR A 126 -2.06 -13.39 -3.32
C TYR A 126 -1.29 -14.48 -4.09
N SER A 127 -1.28 -14.43 -5.42
CA SER A 127 -0.60 -15.42 -6.25
C SER A 127 0.91 -15.55 -5.98
N PHE A 128 1.53 -14.50 -5.45
CA PHE A 128 2.93 -14.46 -5.04
C PHE A 128 3.19 -15.02 -3.62
N CYS A 129 2.14 -15.27 -2.84
CA CYS A 129 2.27 -15.79 -1.47
C CYS A 129 2.73 -17.24 -1.48
N ASN A 130 3.69 -17.57 -0.62
CA ASN A 130 4.24 -18.91 -0.49
C ASN A 130 3.49 -19.81 0.51
N LYS A 131 2.57 -19.25 1.27
CA LYS A 131 1.70 -19.95 2.24
C LYS A 131 0.29 -19.39 2.18
N GLN A 132 -0.69 -20.26 2.41
CA GLN A 132 -2.10 -19.89 2.48
C GLN A 132 -2.73 -20.46 3.75
N ILE A 133 -3.59 -19.69 4.39
CA ILE A 133 -4.38 -20.06 5.54
C ILE A 133 -5.86 -19.91 5.18
N LEU A 134 -6.62 -20.96 5.31
CA LEU A 134 -8.07 -20.93 5.11
C LEU A 134 -8.77 -20.69 6.46
N ILE A 135 -9.45 -19.55 6.58
CA ILE A 135 -10.16 -19.18 7.82
C ILE A 135 -11.22 -20.23 8.20
N ALA A 136 -11.81 -20.91 7.19
CA ALA A 136 -12.78 -21.96 7.42
C ALA A 136 -12.25 -23.12 8.28
N ASP A 137 -10.96 -23.42 8.22
CA ASP A 137 -10.32 -24.51 8.98
C ASP A 137 -10.25 -24.21 10.49
N TYR A 138 -10.44 -22.95 10.87
CA TYR A 138 -10.37 -22.47 12.27
C TYR A 138 -11.72 -22.08 12.85
N LYS A 139 -12.83 -22.27 12.10
CA LYS A 139 -14.17 -22.08 12.67
C LYS A 139 -14.49 -23.26 13.58
N SER A 140 -14.65 -22.98 14.88
CA SER A 140 -15.20 -23.95 15.83
C SER A 140 -16.56 -24.43 15.33
N LYS A 141 -16.75 -25.76 15.33
CA LYS A 141 -18.05 -26.37 15.10
C LYS A 141 -19.00 -26.03 16.23
#